data_696339ebfe7d2cc672fc939353c4dcf7
#
_entry.id   696339ebfe7d2cc672fc939353c4dcf7
#
_cell.length_a   1.000
_cell.length_b   1.000
_cell.length_c   1.000
_cell.angle_alpha   90.00
_cell.angle_beta   90.00
_cell.angle_gamma   90.00
#
_symmetry.space_group_name_H-M   'P 1'
#
loop_
_entity.id
_entity.type
_entity.pdbx_description
1 polymer ?
#
loop_
_entity_poly.entity_id
_entity_poly.type
_entity_poly.pdbx_seq_one_letter_code
_entity_poly.pdbx_strand_id
1 'polypeptide(L)'
;MMAARQLVGRTWVSRPLSFGRVASRPQAAAVFLPLLPMSQRVGNTTLAFARVWHHVDARERVLGGLARSIAVTLMGKNKPVYDPSRDVGDYVVVTNAEHITVTGQKADKKLYRHHTMYPGGLKEIPFKTMMQTKPEQILRRAVSGMLPKNKLRDRRLERLKIYPNDAHPYEANIIKRY
;
A
#
# COMPACT_ATOMS: atom_id res chain seq x y z
N MET A 1 16.98 -61.07 31.77
CA MET A 1 16.87 -62.00 30.64
C MET A 1 16.94 -61.12 29.39
N MET A 2 18.14 -60.92 28.80
CA MET A 2 18.76 -61.68 27.68
C MET A 2 17.71 -61.96 26.60
N ALA A 3 17.82 -61.51 25.42
CA ALA A 3 18.72 -61.58 24.30
C ALA A 3 17.92 -61.07 23.09
N ALA A 4 18.34 -60.77 21.94
CA ALA A 4 19.58 -60.90 21.19
C ALA A 4 19.44 -60.03 19.93
N ARG A 5 20.57 -59.50 19.55
CA ARG A 5 20.82 -58.82 18.26
C ARG A 5 20.67 -59.81 17.10
N GLN A 6 20.08 -59.36 15.99
CA GLN A 6 20.43 -59.90 14.68
C GLN A 6 20.76 -58.75 13.70
N LEU A 7 21.97 -58.76 13.26
CA LEU A 7 22.55 -58.05 12.13
C LEU A 7 22.27 -58.87 10.88
N VAL A 8 21.64 -58.28 9.87
CA VAL A 8 21.65 -58.85 8.52
C VAL A 8 21.96 -57.77 7.49
N GLY A 9 23.10 -57.88 6.99
CA GLY A 9 23.66 -57.89 5.66
C GLY A 9 23.23 -56.76 4.70
N ARG A 10 24.11 -55.76 4.54
CA ARG A 10 24.06 -54.82 3.43
C ARG A 10 24.71 -55.46 2.21
N THR A 11 23.92 -55.87 1.21
CA THR A 11 24.44 -56.13 -0.11
C THR A 11 24.36 -54.86 -0.96
N TRP A 12 25.53 -54.38 -1.32
CA TRP A 12 25.70 -53.34 -2.32
C TRP A 12 25.43 -53.89 -3.72
N VAL A 13 24.33 -53.50 -4.33
CA VAL A 13 24.10 -53.73 -5.75
C VAL A 13 24.40 -52.45 -6.50
N SER A 14 25.56 -52.48 -7.17
CA SER A 14 25.99 -51.44 -8.09
C SER A 14 25.06 -51.41 -9.31
N ARG A 15 24.25 -50.33 -9.42
CA ARG A 15 23.45 -50.04 -10.61
C ARG A 15 24.34 -49.26 -11.61
N PRO A 16 24.37 -49.65 -12.91
CA PRO A 16 25.08 -48.89 -13.93
C PRO A 16 24.38 -47.55 -14.19
N LEU A 17 25.19 -46.48 -14.29
CA LEU A 17 24.78 -45.16 -14.72
C LEU A 17 24.39 -45.20 -16.20
N SER A 18 23.08 -45.17 -16.47
CA SER A 18 22.62 -44.89 -17.83
C SER A 18 22.75 -43.39 -18.09
N PHE A 19 23.64 -43.03 -19.01
CA PHE A 19 23.73 -41.70 -19.57
C PHE A 19 22.40 -41.39 -20.30
N GLY A 20 21.49 -40.71 -19.59
CA GLY A 20 20.31 -40.13 -20.18
C GLY A 20 20.68 -38.98 -21.13
N ARG A 21 20.27 -39.12 -22.34
CA ARG A 21 20.37 -38.18 -23.44
C ARG A 21 19.93 -36.77 -22.96
N VAL A 22 20.86 -35.80 -23.01
CA VAL A 22 20.59 -34.40 -22.76
C VAL A 22 19.57 -33.93 -23.81
N ALA A 23 18.33 -33.77 -23.43
CA ALA A 23 17.32 -33.12 -24.27
C ALA A 23 17.73 -31.66 -24.45
N SER A 24 18.02 -31.30 -25.68
CA SER A 24 18.27 -29.94 -26.10
C SER A 24 17.06 -29.08 -25.72
N ARG A 25 17.30 -28.09 -24.83
CA ARG A 25 16.33 -27.05 -24.52
C ARG A 25 15.89 -26.40 -25.83
N PRO A 26 14.58 -26.26 -26.08
CA PRO A 26 14.15 -25.42 -27.19
C PRO A 26 14.64 -24.00 -26.88
N GLN A 27 15.46 -23.45 -27.78
CA GLN A 27 15.79 -22.04 -27.76
C GLN A 27 14.46 -21.28 -27.85
N ALA A 28 14.12 -20.57 -26.78
CA ALA A 28 13.02 -19.63 -26.81
C ALA A 28 13.32 -18.63 -27.89
N ALA A 29 12.56 -18.71 -29.01
CA ALA A 29 12.58 -17.70 -30.03
C ALA A 29 12.35 -16.35 -29.35
N ALA A 30 13.35 -15.50 -29.32
CA ALA A 30 13.22 -14.13 -28.89
C ALA A 30 12.13 -13.49 -29.76
N VAL A 31 10.94 -13.34 -29.20
CA VAL A 31 9.88 -12.54 -29.82
C VAL A 31 10.44 -11.13 -29.87
N PHE A 32 11.01 -10.77 -30.99
CA PHE A 32 11.43 -9.41 -31.28
C PHE A 32 10.14 -8.57 -31.38
N LEU A 33 9.68 -8.05 -30.24
CA LEU A 33 8.63 -7.04 -30.25
C LEU A 33 9.19 -5.84 -31.01
N PRO A 34 8.59 -5.46 -32.15
CA PRO A 34 9.05 -4.28 -32.87
C PRO A 34 9.00 -3.08 -31.93
N LEU A 35 10.13 -2.43 -31.71
CA LEU A 35 10.19 -1.16 -31.03
C LEU A 35 9.30 -0.20 -31.81
N LEU A 36 8.12 0.09 -31.30
CA LEU A 36 7.25 1.10 -31.88
C LEU A 36 8.03 2.42 -32.02
N PRO A 37 7.99 3.06 -33.18
CA PRO A 37 8.71 4.30 -33.41
C PRO A 37 8.33 5.34 -32.34
N MET A 38 9.30 6.14 -31.93
CA MET A 38 9.15 7.14 -30.85
C MET A 38 7.93 8.06 -31.02
N SER A 39 7.53 8.33 -32.26
CA SER A 39 6.35 9.14 -32.61
C SER A 39 5.03 8.51 -32.18
N GLN A 40 4.95 7.19 -32.00
CA GLN A 40 3.75 6.49 -31.51
C GLN A 40 3.69 6.42 -29.97
N ARG A 41 4.75 6.87 -29.30
CA ARG A 41 4.78 6.98 -27.82
C ARG A 41 4.27 8.31 -27.28
N VAL A 42 3.70 9.15 -28.13
CA VAL A 42 2.97 10.35 -27.68
C VAL A 42 1.81 9.86 -26.84
N GLY A 43 1.98 9.94 -25.51
CA GLY A 43 1.02 9.44 -24.57
C GLY A 43 -0.34 10.08 -24.81
N ASN A 44 -1.37 9.22 -24.94
CA ASN A 44 -2.74 9.69 -25.01
C ASN A 44 -3.00 10.55 -23.77
N THR A 45 -3.36 11.81 -23.96
CA THR A 45 -3.64 12.77 -22.89
C THR A 45 -4.72 12.26 -21.94
N THR A 46 -5.67 11.46 -22.42
CA THR A 46 -6.69 10.81 -21.59
C THR A 46 -6.07 9.84 -20.57
N LEU A 47 -5.02 9.10 -20.93
CA LEU A 47 -4.30 8.22 -19.98
C LEU A 47 -3.56 9.03 -18.91
N ALA A 48 -3.07 10.22 -19.24
CA ALA A 48 -2.43 11.10 -18.26
C ALA A 48 -3.42 11.58 -17.18
N PHE A 49 -4.70 11.71 -17.51
CA PHE A 49 -5.76 12.03 -16.57
C PHE A 49 -6.41 10.81 -15.92
N ALA A 50 -6.12 9.60 -16.39
CA ALA A 50 -6.62 8.37 -15.78
C ALA A 50 -6.21 8.27 -14.31
N ARG A 51 -7.14 7.86 -13.46
CA ARG A 51 -6.91 7.71 -12.02
C ARG A 51 -6.41 6.31 -11.74
N VAL A 52 -5.27 6.22 -11.09
CA VAL A 52 -4.63 4.97 -10.67
C VAL A 52 -5.04 4.64 -9.24
N TRP A 53 -5.20 3.36 -8.94
CA TRP A 53 -5.44 2.87 -7.60
C TRP A 53 -4.12 2.42 -6.97
N HIS A 54 -3.79 3.05 -5.86
CA HIS A 54 -2.61 2.75 -5.06
C HIS A 54 -3.02 2.04 -3.77
N HIS A 55 -2.34 0.96 -3.44
CA HIS A 55 -2.47 0.29 -2.15
C HIS A 55 -1.23 0.59 -1.31
N VAL A 56 -1.44 0.89 -0.04
CA VAL A 56 -0.38 1.22 0.92
C VAL A 56 -0.64 0.49 2.23
N ASP A 57 0.31 -0.32 2.67
CA ASP A 57 0.29 -0.89 4.02
C ASP A 57 0.80 0.15 5.02
N ALA A 58 0.02 0.40 6.07
CA ALA A 58 0.35 1.38 7.10
C ALA A 58 1.12 0.78 8.28
N ARG A 59 1.32 -0.54 8.32
CA ARG A 59 2.02 -1.24 9.40
C ARG A 59 3.42 -0.68 9.59
N GLU A 60 3.73 -0.33 10.84
CA GLU A 60 5.04 0.20 11.26
C GLU A 60 5.49 1.50 10.56
N ARG A 61 4.63 2.11 9.77
CA ARG A 61 4.96 3.38 9.12
C ARG A 61 4.63 4.58 10.00
N VAL A 62 5.52 5.57 9.95
CA VAL A 62 5.33 6.82 10.71
C VAL A 62 4.19 7.64 10.12
N LEU A 63 3.18 7.96 10.95
CA LEU A 63 1.96 8.66 10.57
C LEU A 63 2.21 9.92 9.69
N GLY A 64 3.16 10.78 10.09
CA GLY A 64 3.41 12.05 9.36
C GLY A 64 4.00 11.85 7.98
N GLY A 65 4.98 10.95 7.84
CA GLY A 65 5.60 10.60 6.55
C GLY A 65 4.58 9.97 5.61
N LEU A 66 3.82 8.98 6.11
CA LEU A 66 2.76 8.31 5.37
C LEU A 66 1.69 9.29 4.89
N ALA A 67 1.17 10.14 5.78
CA ALA A 67 0.14 11.12 5.45
C ALA A 67 0.60 12.13 4.39
N ARG A 68 1.88 12.55 4.41
CA ARG A 68 2.47 13.43 3.40
C ARG A 68 2.49 12.77 2.01
N SER A 69 2.96 11.53 1.91
CA SER A 69 2.99 10.78 0.64
C SER A 69 1.59 10.58 0.07
N ILE A 70 0.62 10.22 0.91
CA ILE A 70 -0.79 10.09 0.52
C ILE A 70 -1.35 11.43 0.03
N ALA A 71 -1.09 12.54 0.72
CA ALA A 71 -1.58 13.84 0.31
C ALA A 71 -1.03 14.26 -1.07
N VAL A 72 0.25 13.99 -1.36
CA VAL A 72 0.87 14.24 -2.67
C VAL A 72 0.18 13.44 -3.78
N THR A 73 -0.10 12.15 -3.53
CA THR A 73 -0.79 11.26 -4.48
C THR A 73 -2.25 11.69 -4.71
N LEU A 74 -2.99 12.05 -3.66
CA LEU A 74 -4.36 12.54 -3.75
C LEU A 74 -4.48 13.88 -4.48
N MET A 75 -3.46 14.72 -4.42
CA MET A 75 -3.39 15.96 -5.21
C MET A 75 -3.00 15.68 -6.67
N GLY A 76 -2.30 14.57 -6.94
CA GLY A 76 -1.76 14.23 -8.25
C GLY A 76 -0.44 14.92 -8.57
N LYS A 77 0.31 15.40 -7.56
CA LYS A 77 1.62 16.06 -7.76
C LYS A 77 2.70 15.14 -8.35
N ASN A 78 2.47 13.83 -8.33
CA ASN A 78 3.32 12.82 -8.96
C ASN A 78 3.13 12.72 -10.49
N LYS A 79 2.11 13.39 -11.04
CA LYS A 79 1.81 13.36 -12.47
C LYS A 79 2.38 14.60 -13.18
N PRO A 80 2.90 14.46 -14.41
CA PRO A 80 3.42 15.59 -15.18
C PRO A 80 2.32 16.59 -15.57
N VAL A 81 1.06 16.15 -15.64
CA VAL A 81 -0.11 16.98 -15.97
C VAL A 81 -0.71 17.72 -14.76
N TYR A 82 0.02 17.75 -13.64
CA TYR A 82 -0.47 18.39 -12.43
C TYR A 82 -0.75 19.89 -12.64
N ASP A 83 -1.96 20.30 -12.27
CA ASP A 83 -2.38 21.70 -12.21
C ASP A 83 -3.14 21.93 -10.89
N PRO A 84 -2.86 23.03 -10.14
CA PRO A 84 -3.59 23.34 -8.91
C PRO A 84 -5.10 23.50 -9.08
N SER A 85 -5.55 23.96 -10.25
CA SER A 85 -6.97 24.19 -10.58
C SER A 85 -7.71 22.91 -10.92
N ARG A 86 -7.02 21.87 -11.36
CA ARG A 86 -7.59 20.61 -11.82
C ARG A 86 -7.46 19.51 -10.77
N ASP A 87 -8.43 18.61 -10.78
CA ASP A 87 -8.42 17.44 -9.91
C ASP A 87 -7.93 16.20 -10.65
N VAL A 88 -6.60 16.03 -10.69
CA VAL A 88 -5.92 14.93 -11.38
C VAL A 88 -5.42 13.83 -10.43
N GLY A 89 -5.78 13.90 -9.15
CA GLY A 89 -5.32 12.96 -8.12
C GLY A 89 -5.84 11.54 -8.27
N ASP A 90 -5.15 10.60 -7.64
CA ASP A 90 -5.40 9.17 -7.70
C ASP A 90 -6.23 8.67 -6.51
N TYR A 91 -6.67 7.40 -6.57
CA TYR A 91 -7.26 6.70 -5.43
C TYR A 91 -6.17 6.07 -4.58
N VAL A 92 -6.35 6.14 -3.25
CA VAL A 92 -5.43 5.51 -2.31
C VAL A 92 -6.23 4.65 -1.33
N VAL A 93 -5.87 3.38 -1.26
CA VAL A 93 -6.38 2.41 -0.29
C VAL A 93 -5.28 2.17 0.73
N VAL A 94 -5.57 2.38 2.00
CA VAL A 94 -4.64 2.14 3.11
C VAL A 94 -5.19 1.02 3.96
N THR A 95 -4.36 0.02 4.23
CA THR A 95 -4.69 -1.10 5.12
C THR A 95 -3.87 -1.03 6.40
N ASN A 96 -4.24 -1.84 7.41
CA ASN A 96 -3.55 -1.97 8.68
C ASN A 96 -3.40 -0.64 9.46
N ALA A 97 -4.43 0.21 9.42
CA ALA A 97 -4.39 1.52 10.08
C ALA A 97 -4.24 1.44 11.62
N GLU A 98 -4.53 0.29 12.24
CA GLU A 98 -4.32 0.03 13.65
C GLU A 98 -2.84 -0.05 14.05
N HIS A 99 -1.97 -0.37 13.10
CA HIS A 99 -0.53 -0.57 13.34
C HIS A 99 0.33 0.63 12.94
N ILE A 100 -0.28 1.81 12.79
CA ILE A 100 0.43 3.05 12.48
C ILE A 100 1.27 3.47 13.69
N THR A 101 2.53 3.84 13.43
CA THR A 101 3.46 4.32 14.46
C THR A 101 3.51 5.85 14.51
N VAL A 102 3.81 6.38 15.69
CA VAL A 102 4.09 7.81 15.90
C VAL A 102 5.40 7.95 16.66
N THR A 103 6.16 9.00 16.36
CA THR A 103 7.49 9.23 16.94
C THR A 103 7.42 9.97 18.26
N GLY A 104 8.39 9.69 19.16
CA GLY A 104 8.51 10.34 20.46
C GLY A 104 7.31 10.08 21.36
N GLN A 105 6.99 10.99 22.26
CA GLN A 105 5.92 10.84 23.26
C GLN A 105 4.52 11.17 22.72
N LYS A 106 4.30 11.16 21.39
CA LYS A 106 3.01 11.52 20.80
C LYS A 106 1.92 10.50 21.09
N ALA A 107 2.28 9.24 21.27
CA ALA A 107 1.32 8.19 21.64
C ALA A 107 0.57 8.53 22.93
N ASP A 108 1.26 9.11 23.89
CA ASP A 108 0.68 9.45 25.20
C ASP A 108 0.10 10.87 25.25
N LYS A 109 0.84 11.84 24.69
CA LYS A 109 0.51 13.27 24.85
C LYS A 109 -0.41 13.85 23.79
N LYS A 110 -0.58 13.17 22.64
CA LYS A 110 -1.37 13.74 21.53
C LYS A 110 -2.87 13.68 21.84
N LEU A 111 -3.51 14.84 21.74
CA LEU A 111 -4.96 15.01 21.93
C LEU A 111 -5.63 15.44 20.62
N TYR A 112 -6.79 14.88 20.34
CA TYR A 112 -7.67 15.31 19.26
C TYR A 112 -8.80 16.15 19.83
N ARG A 113 -8.84 17.42 19.46
CA ARG A 113 -9.78 18.39 19.98
C ARG A 113 -10.83 18.76 18.94
N HIS A 114 -12.06 18.93 19.39
CA HIS A 114 -13.11 19.59 18.62
C HIS A 114 -14.07 20.29 19.59
N HIS A 115 -14.75 21.33 19.12
CA HIS A 115 -15.72 22.08 19.92
C HIS A 115 -17.13 21.88 19.36
N THR A 116 -18.11 21.66 20.24
CA THR A 116 -19.51 21.41 19.85
C THR A 116 -20.32 22.69 19.63
N MET A 117 -19.69 23.86 19.76
CA MET A 117 -20.28 25.21 19.65
C MET A 117 -21.21 25.61 20.80
N TYR A 118 -21.36 24.78 21.84
CA TYR A 118 -22.07 25.13 23.07
C TYR A 118 -21.11 25.52 24.20
N PRO A 119 -21.53 26.32 25.20
CA PRO A 119 -20.71 26.61 26.37
C PRO A 119 -20.21 25.31 27.02
N GLY A 120 -18.90 25.24 27.33
CA GLY A 120 -18.26 24.02 27.86
C GLY A 120 -18.12 22.86 26.85
N GLY A 121 -18.36 23.10 25.58
CA GLY A 121 -18.38 22.07 24.53
C GLY A 121 -17.03 21.62 23.99
N LEU A 122 -15.91 21.89 24.65
CA LEU A 122 -14.60 21.38 24.26
C LEU A 122 -14.51 19.88 24.53
N LYS A 123 -14.31 19.08 23.47
CA LYS A 123 -14.09 17.63 23.56
C LYS A 123 -12.64 17.32 23.23
N GLU A 124 -11.98 16.59 24.12
CA GLU A 124 -10.60 16.13 23.97
C GLU A 124 -10.55 14.61 23.98
N ILE A 125 -9.98 14.01 22.97
CA ILE A 125 -9.86 12.55 22.84
C ILE A 125 -8.36 12.22 22.76
N PRO A 126 -7.79 11.44 23.69
CA PRO A 126 -6.42 10.98 23.64
C PRO A 126 -6.15 10.11 22.40
N PHE A 127 -4.92 10.16 21.89
CA PHE A 127 -4.50 9.33 20.75
C PHE A 127 -4.74 7.84 21.01
N LYS A 128 -4.42 7.33 22.20
CA LYS A 128 -4.64 5.92 22.58
C LYS A 128 -6.10 5.50 22.41
N THR A 129 -7.02 6.30 22.93
CA THR A 129 -8.46 6.04 22.82
C THR A 129 -8.94 6.11 21.37
N MET A 130 -8.43 7.07 20.59
CA MET A 130 -8.75 7.18 19.16
C MET A 130 -8.24 5.97 18.36
N MET A 131 -7.07 5.46 18.69
CA MET A 131 -6.48 4.27 18.06
C MET A 131 -7.35 3.02 18.29
N GLN A 132 -7.88 2.85 19.50
CA GLN A 132 -8.74 1.72 19.86
C GLN A 132 -10.14 1.80 19.25
N THR A 133 -10.71 3.01 19.20
CA THR A 133 -12.11 3.17 18.77
C THR A 133 -12.26 3.42 17.27
N LYS A 134 -11.42 4.27 16.68
CA LYS A 134 -11.50 4.71 15.28
C LYS A 134 -10.13 4.99 14.68
N PRO A 135 -9.30 3.95 14.44
CA PRO A 135 -7.92 4.11 13.94
C PRO A 135 -7.86 4.81 12.59
N GLU A 136 -8.85 4.59 11.72
CA GLU A 136 -8.97 5.25 10.41
C GLU A 136 -8.97 6.78 10.50
N GLN A 137 -9.59 7.33 11.55
CA GLN A 137 -9.72 8.78 11.73
C GLN A 137 -8.38 9.46 12.01
N ILE A 138 -7.42 8.75 12.57
CA ILE A 138 -6.07 9.26 12.86
C ILE A 138 -5.40 9.67 11.56
N LEU A 139 -5.34 8.75 10.60
CA LEU A 139 -4.72 9.01 9.30
C LEU A 139 -5.55 10.01 8.47
N ARG A 140 -6.88 9.86 8.45
CA ARG A 140 -7.77 10.78 7.73
C ARG A 140 -7.60 12.22 8.18
N ARG A 141 -7.52 12.49 9.49
CA ARG A 141 -7.29 13.83 10.05
C ARG A 141 -5.90 14.37 9.69
N ALA A 142 -4.87 13.51 9.71
CA ALA A 142 -3.52 13.90 9.32
C ALA A 142 -3.46 14.32 7.84
N VAL A 143 -4.00 13.51 6.93
CA VAL A 143 -4.07 13.82 5.49
C VAL A 143 -4.93 15.06 5.23
N SER A 144 -6.08 15.18 5.89
CA SER A 144 -6.96 16.34 5.77
C SER A 144 -6.26 17.66 6.16
N GLY A 145 -5.40 17.64 7.18
CA GLY A 145 -4.60 18.81 7.56
C GLY A 145 -3.51 19.17 6.54
N MET A 146 -3.02 18.20 5.77
CA MET A 146 -1.97 18.39 4.76
C MET A 146 -2.50 18.77 3.37
N LEU A 147 -3.79 18.54 3.11
CA LEU A 147 -4.42 18.95 1.85
C LEU A 147 -4.75 20.46 1.88
N PRO A 148 -4.67 21.15 0.73
CA PRO A 148 -5.08 22.54 0.60
C PRO A 148 -6.53 22.74 1.03
N LYS A 149 -6.80 23.83 1.77
CA LYS A 149 -8.14 24.18 2.25
C LYS A 149 -8.96 24.87 1.12
N ASN A 150 -9.31 24.12 0.09
CA ASN A 150 -10.08 24.60 -1.05
C ASN A 150 -11.27 23.68 -1.35
N LYS A 151 -12.11 24.06 -2.32
CA LYS A 151 -13.29 23.27 -2.73
C LYS A 151 -12.97 21.85 -3.23
N LEU A 152 -11.73 21.57 -3.63
CA LEU A 152 -11.30 20.24 -4.08
C LEU A 152 -10.94 19.29 -2.93
N ARG A 153 -10.79 19.80 -1.70
CA ARG A 153 -10.33 19.04 -0.53
C ARG A 153 -11.23 17.82 -0.25
N ASP A 154 -12.52 18.03 -0.22
CA ASP A 154 -13.47 16.97 0.13
C ASP A 154 -13.51 15.89 -0.96
N ARG A 155 -13.51 16.29 -2.23
CA ARG A 155 -13.38 15.36 -3.38
C ARG A 155 -12.09 14.53 -3.33
N ARG A 156 -10.98 15.13 -2.87
CA ARG A 156 -9.70 14.42 -2.68
C ARG A 156 -9.78 13.44 -1.52
N LEU A 157 -10.41 13.82 -0.41
CA LEU A 157 -10.61 12.95 0.75
C LEU A 157 -11.56 11.78 0.49
N GLU A 158 -12.54 11.92 -0.39
CA GLU A 158 -13.42 10.82 -0.82
C GLU A 158 -12.65 9.68 -1.50
N ARG A 159 -11.55 10.00 -2.17
CA ARG A 159 -10.66 9.01 -2.83
C ARG A 159 -9.72 8.29 -1.88
N LEU A 160 -9.64 8.71 -0.63
CA LEU A 160 -8.89 8.05 0.41
C LEU A 160 -9.78 7.03 1.12
N LYS A 161 -9.46 5.74 0.94
CA LYS A 161 -10.11 4.62 1.60
C LYS A 161 -9.15 4.06 2.64
N ILE A 162 -9.56 4.00 3.89
CA ILE A 162 -8.72 3.57 5.01
C ILE A 162 -9.43 2.42 5.69
N TYR A 163 -8.69 1.34 5.96
CA TYR A 163 -9.16 0.14 6.64
C TYR A 163 -8.29 -0.16 7.86
N PRO A 164 -8.90 -0.53 9.00
CA PRO A 164 -8.16 -0.89 10.20
C PRO A 164 -7.29 -2.13 9.96
N ASN A 165 -7.85 -3.14 9.30
CA ASN A 165 -7.23 -4.43 9.00
C ASN A 165 -6.76 -4.49 7.54
N ASP A 166 -6.28 -5.66 7.13
CA ASP A 166 -5.82 -5.92 5.76
C ASP A 166 -6.98 -6.13 4.77
N ALA A 167 -8.13 -6.62 5.24
CA ALA A 167 -9.28 -6.92 4.40
C ALA A 167 -9.93 -5.65 3.84
N HIS A 168 -10.07 -5.58 2.51
CA HIS A 168 -10.73 -4.47 1.83
C HIS A 168 -11.38 -4.91 0.49
N PRO A 169 -12.44 -4.23 0.01
CA PRO A 169 -13.20 -4.67 -1.18
C PRO A 169 -12.57 -4.24 -2.52
N TYR A 170 -11.45 -3.51 -2.54
CA TYR A 170 -10.87 -2.89 -3.75
C TYR A 170 -9.69 -3.66 -4.35
N GLU A 171 -9.51 -4.93 -4.03
CA GLU A 171 -8.33 -5.69 -4.45
C GLU A 171 -8.20 -5.78 -5.98
N ALA A 172 -9.31 -5.97 -6.67
CA ALA A 172 -9.36 -6.03 -8.14
C ALA A 172 -8.99 -4.69 -8.83
N ASN A 173 -9.11 -3.57 -8.12
CA ASN A 173 -8.86 -2.24 -8.69
C ASN A 173 -7.40 -1.78 -8.51
N ILE A 174 -6.64 -2.42 -7.65
CA ILE A 174 -5.28 -2.00 -7.28
C ILE A 174 -4.32 -2.28 -8.43
N ILE A 175 -3.61 -1.24 -8.87
CA ILE A 175 -2.58 -1.32 -9.91
C ILE A 175 -1.18 -1.25 -9.29
N LYS A 176 -1.00 -0.46 -8.22
CA LYS A 176 0.30 -0.28 -7.55
C LYS A 176 0.20 -0.57 -6.06
N ARG A 177 1.15 -1.37 -5.54
CA ARG A 177 1.30 -1.68 -4.11
C ARG A 177 2.62 -1.10 -3.58
N TYR A 178 2.62 -0.57 -2.34
CA TYR A 178 3.79 0.05 -1.70
C TYR A 178 3.95 -0.43 -0.26
#